data_1aec8df6e4ac814497d0ef27ffafe2f9
#
_entry.id   1aec8df6e4ac814497d0ef27ffafe2f9
#
_cell.length_a   1.000
_cell.length_b   1.000
_cell.length_c   1.000
_cell.angle_alpha   90.00
_cell.angle_beta   90.00
_cell.angle_gamma   90.00
#
_symmetry.space_group_name_H-M   'P 1'
#
loop_
_entity.id
_entity.type
_entity.pdbx_description
1 polymer ?
#
loop_
_entity_poly.entity_id
_entity_poly.type
_entity_poly.pdbx_seq_one_letter_code
_entity_poly.pdbx_strand_id
1 'polypeptide(L)'
;SEHAPDILALSHYEWNSNLNLAVLKHMKQKNEDTITVMGGPSFQPYDTKWIDKFFQKRPNLDAYITNEGEWSFNRFVELLEKHGKKLLNIPFEQLPSTLFYMNKKSNTVINNPKNFVKRLDLTNHPSPYLTGILDDFLKDPHLAPVIETNRGCPYDCTFCNWGNATKSTINQFSLET
;
A
#
# COMPACT_ATOMS: atom_id res chain seq x y z
N SER A 1 -8.72 -20.20 8.09
CA SER A 1 -9.85 -20.38 7.15
C SER A 1 -9.44 -21.31 6.04
N GLU A 2 -10.32 -22.23 5.65
CA GLU A 2 -10.08 -23.19 4.56
C GLU A 2 -10.02 -22.52 3.18
N HIS A 3 -10.47 -21.26 3.07
CA HIS A 3 -10.50 -20.52 1.82
C HIS A 3 -9.33 -19.51 1.74
N ALA A 4 -8.64 -19.51 0.61
CA ALA A 4 -7.64 -18.50 0.31
C ALA A 4 -8.34 -17.14 0.10
N PRO A 5 -7.76 -16.02 0.55
CA PRO A 5 -8.32 -14.69 0.33
C PRO A 5 -8.25 -14.30 -1.15
N ASP A 6 -9.17 -13.43 -1.59
CA ASP A 6 -9.10 -12.81 -2.91
C ASP A 6 -7.87 -11.89 -3.04
N ILE A 7 -7.55 -11.17 -1.95
CA ILE A 7 -6.42 -10.24 -1.89
C ILE A 7 -5.58 -10.54 -0.65
N LEU A 8 -4.26 -10.66 -0.83
CA LEU A 8 -3.28 -10.67 0.24
C LEU A 8 -2.49 -9.37 0.19
N ALA A 9 -2.65 -8.52 1.20
CA ALA A 9 -1.93 -7.26 1.33
C ALA A 9 -0.89 -7.33 2.45
N LEU A 10 0.35 -6.94 2.16
CA LEU A 10 1.48 -7.00 3.10
C LEU A 10 2.18 -5.64 3.21
N SER A 11 2.51 -5.23 4.42
CA SER A 11 3.42 -4.10 4.64
C SER A 11 4.84 -4.46 4.22
N HIS A 12 5.56 -3.54 3.58
CA HIS A 12 6.90 -3.78 3.08
C HIS A 12 7.91 -2.80 3.68
N TYR A 13 8.75 -3.36 4.52
CA TYR A 13 9.94 -2.73 5.12
C TYR A 13 11.16 -3.62 4.87
N GLU A 14 12.36 -3.09 5.05
CA GLU A 14 13.60 -3.86 4.87
C GLU A 14 13.65 -5.11 5.77
N TRP A 15 13.21 -4.99 7.01
CA TRP A 15 13.27 -6.08 8.00
C TRP A 15 12.29 -7.23 7.75
N ASN A 16 11.19 -7.01 7.01
CA ASN A 16 10.21 -8.08 6.70
C ASN A 16 10.24 -8.54 5.25
N SER A 17 11.15 -8.01 4.44
CA SER A 17 11.20 -8.28 2.99
C SER A 17 11.31 -9.78 2.66
N ASN A 18 12.19 -10.50 3.34
CA ASN A 18 12.36 -11.95 3.10
C ASN A 18 11.13 -12.77 3.54
N LEU A 19 10.52 -12.38 4.67
CA LEU A 19 9.28 -13.02 5.14
C LEU A 19 8.16 -12.79 4.12
N ASN A 20 8.01 -11.57 3.63
CA ASN A 20 7.02 -11.25 2.61
C ASN A 20 7.18 -12.11 1.35
N LEU A 21 8.42 -12.31 0.87
CA LEU A 21 8.66 -13.17 -0.29
C LEU A 21 8.19 -14.61 -0.05
N ALA A 22 8.46 -15.15 1.13
CA ALA A 22 8.02 -16.50 1.51
C ALA A 22 6.49 -16.59 1.57
N VAL A 23 5.83 -15.60 2.18
CA VAL A 23 4.36 -15.54 2.29
C VAL A 23 3.70 -15.40 0.92
N LEU A 24 4.20 -14.53 0.05
CA LEU A 24 3.71 -14.37 -1.33
C LEU A 24 3.80 -15.68 -2.12
N LYS A 25 4.97 -16.35 -2.04
CA LYS A 25 5.18 -17.64 -2.70
C LYS A 25 4.21 -18.70 -2.17
N HIS A 26 4.07 -18.81 -0.86
CA HIS A 26 3.16 -19.76 -0.24
C HIS A 26 1.70 -19.52 -0.66
N MET A 27 1.27 -18.26 -0.68
CA MET A 27 -0.09 -17.92 -1.08
C MET A 27 -0.37 -18.28 -2.54
N LYS A 28 0.55 -17.94 -3.46
CA LYS A 28 0.42 -18.28 -4.88
C LYS A 28 0.44 -19.79 -5.15
N GLN A 29 1.10 -20.56 -4.30
CA GLN A 29 1.04 -22.01 -4.36
C GLN A 29 -0.29 -22.58 -3.90
N LYS A 30 -0.96 -21.92 -2.93
CA LYS A 30 -2.30 -22.31 -2.46
C LYS A 30 -3.39 -21.90 -3.40
N ASN A 31 -3.31 -20.69 -3.93
CA ASN A 31 -4.26 -20.13 -4.88
C ASN A 31 -3.57 -19.09 -5.78
N GLU A 32 -3.36 -19.45 -7.03
CA GLU A 32 -2.72 -18.57 -8.01
C GLU A 32 -3.54 -17.30 -8.29
N ASP A 33 -4.86 -17.38 -8.16
CA ASP A 33 -5.78 -16.26 -8.41
C ASP A 33 -5.78 -15.21 -7.29
N THR A 34 -5.26 -15.52 -6.10
CA THR A 34 -5.12 -14.50 -5.03
C THR A 34 -4.26 -13.35 -5.53
N ILE A 35 -4.81 -12.14 -5.52
CA ILE A 35 -4.08 -10.92 -5.88
C ILE A 35 -3.17 -10.54 -4.72
N THR A 36 -1.88 -10.42 -4.99
CA THR A 36 -0.87 -10.11 -3.98
C THR A 36 -0.42 -8.66 -4.10
N VAL A 37 -0.49 -7.94 -3.01
CA VAL A 37 -0.18 -6.50 -2.93
C VAL A 37 0.82 -6.23 -1.82
N MET A 38 1.77 -5.36 -2.07
CA MET A 38 2.63 -4.79 -1.04
C MET A 38 2.47 -3.29 -0.98
N GLY A 39 2.77 -2.70 0.17
CA GLY A 39 2.83 -1.25 0.35
C GLY A 39 3.80 -0.90 1.46
N GLY A 40 4.35 0.30 1.43
CA GLY A 40 5.30 0.78 2.44
C GLY A 40 6.46 1.59 1.84
N PRO A 41 7.42 2.01 2.68
CA PRO A 41 8.46 2.95 2.28
C PRO A 41 9.59 2.35 1.45
N SER A 42 9.72 1.02 1.39
CA SER A 42 10.84 0.34 0.73
C SER A 42 10.63 0.18 -0.79
N PHE A 43 10.15 1.23 -1.46
CA PHE A 43 9.94 1.26 -2.91
C PHE A 43 10.39 2.60 -3.50
N GLN A 44 11.03 2.56 -4.66
CA GLN A 44 11.55 3.75 -5.35
C GLN A 44 10.72 4.05 -6.61
N PRO A 45 9.67 4.88 -6.51
CA PRO A 45 8.69 5.06 -7.60
C PRO A 45 9.19 5.91 -8.77
N TYR A 46 10.39 6.49 -8.66
CA TYR A 46 10.94 7.43 -9.66
C TYR A 46 12.02 6.81 -10.57
N ASP A 47 12.45 5.58 -10.30
CA ASP A 47 13.46 4.86 -11.10
C ASP A 47 12.80 3.66 -11.80
N THR A 48 12.52 3.81 -13.08
CA THR A 48 11.87 2.78 -13.90
C THR A 48 12.70 1.49 -13.97
N LYS A 49 14.02 1.59 -14.06
CA LYS A 49 14.90 0.41 -14.10
C LYS A 49 14.89 -0.34 -12.78
N TRP A 50 14.83 0.42 -11.68
CA TRP A 50 14.72 -0.17 -10.35
C TRP A 50 13.36 -0.85 -10.17
N ILE A 51 12.27 -0.21 -10.63
CA ILE A 51 10.91 -0.75 -10.57
C ILE A 51 10.83 -2.09 -11.31
N ASP A 52 11.33 -2.15 -12.54
CA ASP A 52 11.34 -3.39 -13.33
C ASP A 52 12.10 -4.51 -12.60
N LYS A 53 13.30 -4.23 -12.10
CA LYS A 53 14.10 -5.18 -11.33
C LYS A 53 13.41 -5.61 -10.02
N PHE A 54 12.70 -4.67 -9.37
CA PHE A 54 11.97 -4.95 -8.14
C PHE A 54 10.90 -6.01 -8.36
N PHE A 55 10.08 -5.86 -9.39
CA PHE A 55 9.04 -6.83 -9.73
C PHE A 55 9.62 -8.14 -10.29
N GLN A 56 10.64 -8.09 -11.12
CA GLN A 56 11.33 -9.29 -11.64
C GLN A 56 11.87 -10.20 -10.52
N LYS A 57 12.39 -9.60 -9.45
CA LYS A 57 12.84 -10.34 -8.25
C LYS A 57 11.69 -10.86 -7.38
N ARG A 58 10.44 -10.46 -7.66
CA ARG A 58 9.24 -10.79 -6.89
C ARG A 58 8.12 -11.34 -7.79
N PRO A 59 8.32 -12.49 -8.45
CA PRO A 59 7.38 -13.01 -9.45
C PRO A 59 5.98 -13.32 -8.89
N ASN A 60 5.89 -13.48 -7.56
CA ASN A 60 4.63 -13.72 -6.86
C ASN A 60 3.96 -12.43 -6.35
N LEU A 61 4.50 -11.26 -6.67
CA LEU A 61 3.90 -9.97 -6.37
C LEU A 61 3.14 -9.46 -7.60
N ASP A 62 1.87 -9.13 -7.43
CA ASP A 62 1.05 -8.60 -8.51
C ASP A 62 1.05 -7.08 -8.53
N ALA A 63 0.99 -6.42 -7.37
CA ALA A 63 0.90 -4.95 -7.29
C ALA A 63 1.67 -4.37 -6.10
N TYR A 64 2.04 -3.10 -6.22
CA TYR A 64 2.62 -2.30 -5.16
C TYR A 64 1.90 -0.95 -5.05
N ILE A 65 1.60 -0.53 -3.82
CA ILE A 65 1.00 0.78 -3.54
C ILE A 65 2.02 1.62 -2.77
N THR A 66 2.34 2.79 -3.31
CA THR A 66 3.31 3.74 -2.73
C THR A 66 2.60 4.83 -1.92
N ASN A 67 3.36 5.55 -1.12
CA ASN A 67 2.90 6.68 -0.31
C ASN A 67 1.84 6.28 0.75
N GLU A 68 0.90 7.19 1.02
CA GLU A 68 -0.25 6.95 1.90
C GLU A 68 -1.20 5.96 1.21
N GLY A 69 -1.33 4.76 1.79
CA GLY A 69 -1.98 3.63 1.13
C GLY A 69 -3.51 3.61 1.23
N GLU A 70 -4.09 4.31 2.21
CA GLU A 70 -5.49 4.14 2.59
C GLU A 70 -6.47 4.40 1.44
N TRP A 71 -6.37 5.59 0.81
CA TRP A 71 -7.23 5.92 -0.32
C TRP A 71 -6.94 5.05 -1.54
N SER A 72 -5.66 4.85 -1.84
CA SER A 72 -5.24 4.10 -3.03
C SER A 72 -5.58 2.62 -2.94
N PHE A 73 -5.47 2.03 -1.75
CA PHE A 73 -5.83 0.64 -1.53
C PHE A 73 -7.35 0.47 -1.58
N ASN A 74 -8.13 1.36 -0.94
CA ASN A 74 -9.59 1.33 -1.04
C ASN A 74 -10.05 1.44 -2.50
N ARG A 75 -9.50 2.42 -3.23
CA ARG A 75 -9.82 2.60 -4.65
C ARG A 75 -9.43 1.39 -5.50
N PHE A 76 -8.32 0.75 -5.19
CA PHE A 76 -7.88 -0.46 -5.86
C PHE A 76 -8.86 -1.62 -5.64
N VAL A 77 -9.33 -1.83 -4.41
CA VAL A 77 -10.32 -2.86 -4.08
C VAL A 77 -11.64 -2.62 -4.84
N GLU A 78 -12.15 -1.38 -4.80
CA GLU A 78 -13.36 -0.99 -5.56
C GLU A 78 -13.23 -1.30 -7.07
N LEU A 79 -12.07 -0.96 -7.65
CA LEU A 79 -11.81 -1.23 -9.07
C LEU A 79 -11.74 -2.73 -9.37
N LEU A 80 -11.13 -3.52 -8.50
CA LEU A 80 -11.10 -4.97 -8.63
C LEU A 80 -12.49 -5.57 -8.59
N GLU A 81 -13.32 -5.17 -7.64
CA GLU A 81 -14.72 -5.62 -7.55
C GLU A 81 -15.50 -5.28 -8.81
N LYS A 82 -15.40 -4.03 -9.27
CA LYS A 82 -16.08 -3.54 -10.47
C LYS A 82 -15.65 -4.26 -11.74
N HIS A 83 -14.39 -4.69 -11.83
CA HIS A 83 -13.81 -5.29 -13.04
C HIS A 83 -13.56 -6.81 -12.92
N GLY A 84 -14.35 -7.49 -12.07
CA GLY A 84 -14.36 -8.96 -11.95
C GLY A 84 -13.10 -9.54 -11.33
N LYS A 85 -12.50 -8.82 -10.39
CA LYS A 85 -11.30 -9.21 -9.61
C LYS A 85 -10.07 -9.52 -10.49
N LYS A 86 -9.96 -8.86 -11.67
CA LYS A 86 -8.83 -9.04 -12.58
C LYS A 86 -8.13 -7.73 -12.85
N LEU A 87 -6.86 -7.61 -12.46
CA LEU A 87 -6.03 -6.41 -12.67
C LEU A 87 -6.02 -5.92 -14.11
N LEU A 88 -5.90 -6.85 -15.06
CA LEU A 88 -5.81 -6.53 -16.49
C LEU A 88 -7.12 -5.99 -17.09
N ASN A 89 -8.24 -6.14 -16.39
CA ASN A 89 -9.53 -5.61 -16.82
C ASN A 89 -9.77 -4.18 -16.36
N ILE A 90 -8.95 -3.67 -15.44
CA ILE A 90 -9.07 -2.29 -14.95
C ILE A 90 -8.60 -1.33 -16.03
N PRO A 91 -9.43 -0.36 -16.45
CA PRO A 91 -9.03 0.65 -17.42
C PRO A 91 -7.85 1.48 -16.89
N PHE A 92 -6.85 1.69 -17.73
CA PHE A 92 -5.62 2.40 -17.37
C PHE A 92 -5.88 3.79 -16.74
N GLU A 93 -6.87 4.50 -17.26
CA GLU A 93 -7.24 5.87 -16.82
C GLU A 93 -7.78 5.90 -15.39
N GLN A 94 -8.27 4.76 -14.87
CA GLN A 94 -8.83 4.65 -13.53
C GLN A 94 -7.78 4.31 -12.46
N LEU A 95 -6.60 3.85 -12.87
CA LEU A 95 -5.53 3.45 -11.95
C LEU A 95 -4.97 4.67 -11.20
N PRO A 96 -4.85 4.62 -9.87
CA PRO A 96 -4.18 5.66 -9.10
C PRO A 96 -2.69 5.75 -9.46
N SER A 97 -2.12 6.95 -9.45
CA SER A 97 -0.68 7.14 -9.74
C SER A 97 0.26 6.44 -8.74
N THR A 98 -0.25 6.15 -7.55
CA THR A 98 0.48 5.42 -6.48
C THR A 98 0.48 3.91 -6.65
N LEU A 99 -0.32 3.38 -7.59
CA LEU A 99 -0.41 1.95 -7.88
C LEU A 99 0.54 1.56 -9.01
N PHE A 100 1.38 0.58 -8.76
CA PHE A 100 2.23 -0.11 -9.74
C PHE A 100 1.81 -1.58 -9.78
N TYR A 101 1.59 -2.15 -10.95
CA TYR A 101 1.32 -3.58 -11.05
C TYR A 101 2.05 -4.24 -12.21
N MET A 102 2.39 -5.51 -12.04
CA MET A 102 3.05 -6.31 -13.06
C MET A 102 2.02 -6.90 -14.04
N ASN A 103 2.08 -6.48 -15.28
CA ASN A 103 1.39 -7.19 -16.36
C ASN A 103 2.21 -8.41 -16.77
N LYS A 104 1.82 -9.57 -16.26
CA LYS A 104 2.54 -10.84 -16.50
C LYS A 104 2.49 -11.30 -17.96
N LYS A 105 1.50 -10.84 -18.75
CA LYS A 105 1.41 -11.19 -20.18
C LYS A 105 2.45 -10.47 -21.03
N SER A 106 2.63 -9.17 -20.78
CA SER A 106 3.61 -8.33 -21.48
C SER A 106 4.97 -8.26 -20.77
N ASN A 107 5.06 -8.77 -19.56
CA ASN A 107 6.23 -8.65 -18.66
C ASN A 107 6.66 -7.19 -18.45
N THR A 108 5.68 -6.30 -18.27
CA THR A 108 5.89 -4.87 -18.08
C THR A 108 5.20 -4.37 -16.82
N VAL A 109 5.77 -3.39 -16.16
CA VAL A 109 5.10 -2.72 -15.05
C VAL A 109 4.20 -1.61 -15.58
N ILE A 110 2.96 -1.58 -15.09
CA ILE A 110 1.95 -0.59 -15.43
C ILE A 110 1.78 0.37 -14.26
N ASN A 111 1.79 1.67 -14.56
CA ASN A 111 1.48 2.76 -13.63
C ASN A 111 0.88 3.91 -14.42
N ASN A 112 -0.10 4.62 -13.87
CA ASN A 112 -0.68 5.81 -14.48
C ASN A 112 -0.27 7.10 -13.74
N PRO A 113 0.82 7.76 -14.12
CA PRO A 113 1.29 8.96 -13.42
C PRO A 113 0.36 10.18 -13.57
N LYS A 114 -0.59 10.14 -14.54
CA LYS A 114 -1.51 11.26 -14.80
C LYS A 114 -2.68 11.30 -13.81
N ASN A 115 -3.06 10.16 -13.24
CA ASN A 115 -4.14 10.08 -12.25
C ASN A 115 -3.57 10.33 -10.85
N PHE A 116 -3.15 11.57 -10.61
CA PHE A 116 -2.45 11.98 -9.39
C PHE A 116 -3.34 11.82 -8.15
N VAL A 117 -2.81 11.18 -7.13
CA VAL A 117 -3.44 11.03 -5.82
C VAL A 117 -2.90 12.12 -4.90
N LYS A 118 -3.79 13.01 -4.42
CA LYS A 118 -3.46 13.97 -3.36
C LYS A 118 -3.09 13.24 -2.07
N ARG A 119 -2.32 13.89 -1.22
CA ARG A 119 -2.18 13.46 0.18
C ARG A 119 -3.56 13.37 0.83
N LEU A 120 -3.70 12.40 1.70
CA LEU A 120 -4.94 12.19 2.45
C LEU A 120 -5.23 13.43 3.31
N ASP A 121 -6.48 13.88 3.28
CA ASP A 121 -6.96 14.89 4.23
C ASP A 121 -7.26 14.19 5.56
N LEU A 122 -6.36 14.35 6.52
CA LEU A 122 -6.47 13.70 7.83
C LEU A 122 -7.64 14.22 8.66
N THR A 123 -8.16 15.41 8.38
CA THR A 123 -9.30 15.96 9.11
C THR A 123 -10.61 15.21 8.85
N ASN A 124 -10.71 14.59 7.67
CA ASN A 124 -11.86 13.79 7.24
C ASN A 124 -11.60 12.28 7.33
N HIS A 125 -10.45 11.88 7.87
CA HIS A 125 -10.13 10.46 8.01
C HIS A 125 -10.67 9.91 9.34
N PRO A 126 -11.55 8.91 9.32
CA PRO A 126 -12.14 8.38 10.55
C PRO A 126 -11.07 7.72 11.43
N SER A 127 -11.05 8.08 12.70
CA SER A 127 -10.17 7.46 13.68
C SER A 127 -10.65 6.04 14.01
N PRO A 128 -9.83 5.00 13.87
CA PRO A 128 -10.22 3.63 14.22
C PRO A 128 -10.48 3.48 15.72
N TYR A 129 -9.94 4.37 16.56
CA TYR A 129 -10.19 4.40 18.00
C TYR A 129 -11.59 4.96 18.32
N LEU A 130 -12.03 5.99 17.58
CA LEU A 130 -13.34 6.63 17.83
C LEU A 130 -14.50 5.90 17.15
N THR A 131 -14.22 5.08 16.15
CA THR A 131 -15.25 4.29 15.45
C THR A 131 -15.68 3.01 16.18
N GLY A 132 -15.00 2.66 17.29
CA GLY A 132 -15.27 1.46 18.06
C GLY A 132 -14.66 0.16 17.47
N ILE A 133 -14.02 0.21 16.31
CA ILE A 133 -13.42 -0.98 15.67
C ILE A 133 -12.34 -1.62 16.55
N LEU A 134 -11.64 -0.83 17.35
CA LEU A 134 -10.56 -1.28 18.22
C LEU A 134 -10.97 -1.53 19.66
N ASP A 135 -12.24 -1.37 20.05
CA ASP A 135 -12.70 -1.44 21.44
C ASP A 135 -12.31 -2.76 22.14
N ASP A 136 -12.40 -3.88 21.47
CA ASP A 136 -12.04 -5.17 22.06
C ASP A 136 -10.54 -5.31 22.28
N PHE A 137 -9.72 -4.73 21.42
CA PHE A 137 -8.26 -4.70 21.57
C PHE A 137 -7.84 -3.74 22.68
N LEU A 138 -8.56 -2.61 22.87
CA LEU A 138 -8.26 -1.64 23.91
C LEU A 138 -8.60 -2.16 25.34
N LYS A 139 -9.42 -3.20 25.46
CA LYS A 139 -9.70 -3.88 26.72
C LYS A 139 -8.58 -4.84 27.16
N ASP A 140 -7.69 -5.24 26.24
CA ASP A 140 -6.60 -6.16 26.55
C ASP A 140 -5.44 -5.42 27.23
N PRO A 141 -5.10 -5.71 28.51
CA PRO A 141 -4.03 -5.03 29.23
C PRO A 141 -2.62 -5.31 28.69
N HIS A 142 -2.48 -6.29 27.79
CA HIS A 142 -1.20 -6.62 27.15
C HIS A 142 -0.97 -5.86 25.85
N LEU A 143 -1.95 -5.10 25.36
CA LEU A 143 -1.86 -4.31 24.15
C LEU A 143 -1.71 -2.82 24.50
N ALA A 144 -0.74 -2.16 23.86
CA ALA A 144 -0.56 -0.73 23.94
C ALA A 144 -1.06 -0.05 22.67
N PRO A 145 -1.91 0.98 22.75
CA PRO A 145 -2.34 1.72 21.58
C PRO A 145 -1.17 2.51 20.97
N VAL A 146 -1.10 2.52 19.64
CA VAL A 146 -0.17 3.37 18.89
C VAL A 146 -0.98 4.41 18.16
N ILE A 147 -0.79 5.67 18.51
CA ILE A 147 -1.56 6.79 17.97
C ILE A 147 -0.66 7.61 17.04
N GLU A 148 -1.13 7.84 15.81
CA GLU A 148 -0.53 8.77 14.88
C GLU A 148 -1.24 10.12 15.00
N THR A 149 -0.52 11.16 15.41
CA THR A 149 -1.07 12.52 15.56
C THR A 149 -0.84 13.40 14.33
N ASN A 150 0.19 13.06 13.55
CA ASN A 150 0.55 13.80 12.35
C ASN A 150 1.37 12.92 11.40
N ARG A 151 1.35 13.27 10.13
CA ARG A 151 2.17 12.67 9.07
C ARG A 151 3.10 13.69 8.47
N GLY A 152 4.36 13.31 8.32
CA GLY A 152 5.39 14.14 7.74
C GLY A 152 6.41 14.62 8.74
N CYS A 153 7.36 15.39 8.23
CA CYS A 153 8.46 15.96 9.01
C CYS A 153 8.74 17.37 8.48
N PRO A 154 8.95 18.37 9.34
CA PRO A 154 9.24 19.74 8.90
C PRO A 154 10.69 19.92 8.43
N TYR A 155 11.54 18.91 8.62
CA TYR A 155 12.98 19.00 8.32
C TYR A 155 13.30 18.32 6.98
N ASP A 156 14.27 18.92 6.29
CA ASP A 156 14.80 18.41 5.00
C ASP A 156 16.26 17.93 5.20
N CYS A 157 16.44 16.93 6.05
CA CYS A 157 17.74 16.38 6.34
C CYS A 157 18.28 15.61 5.12
N THR A 158 19.48 15.93 4.66
CA THR A 158 20.08 15.37 3.44
C THR A 158 20.27 13.85 3.45
N PHE A 159 20.35 13.25 4.62
CA PHE A 159 20.50 11.80 4.82
C PHE A 159 19.16 11.07 5.03
N CYS A 160 18.05 11.78 5.10
CA CYS A 160 16.75 11.23 5.49
C CYS A 160 15.80 11.11 4.31
N ASN A 161 15.40 9.90 3.98
CA ASN A 161 14.40 9.67 2.94
C ASN A 161 12.99 10.14 3.35
N TRP A 162 12.70 10.26 4.65
CA TRP A 162 11.40 10.65 5.15
C TRP A 162 11.07 12.11 4.80
N GLY A 163 12.00 13.04 5.03
CA GLY A 163 11.85 14.44 4.65
C GLY A 163 11.59 14.62 3.15
N ASN A 164 12.35 13.92 2.32
CA ASN A 164 12.17 13.92 0.87
C ASN A 164 10.79 13.38 0.44
N ALA A 165 10.32 12.31 1.07
CA ALA A 165 9.02 11.71 0.77
C ALA A 165 7.86 12.64 1.15
N THR A 166 8.01 13.43 2.21
CA THR A 166 6.98 14.33 2.73
C THR A 166 7.13 15.77 2.23
N LYS A 167 8.18 16.07 1.45
CA LYS A 167 8.53 17.42 0.97
C LYS A 167 8.56 18.46 2.11
N SER A 168 9.11 18.06 3.24
CA SER A 168 9.22 18.87 4.46
C SER A 168 7.89 19.47 4.94
N THR A 169 6.77 18.80 4.66
CA THR A 169 5.43 19.23 5.07
C THR A 169 4.88 18.31 6.16
N ILE A 170 4.13 18.90 7.07
CA ILE A 170 3.36 18.18 8.10
C ILE A 170 1.89 18.22 7.70
N ASN A 171 1.25 17.05 7.76
CA ASN A 171 -0.19 16.90 7.72
C ASN A 171 -0.62 16.38 9.09
N GLN A 172 -1.56 17.05 9.75
CA GLN A 172 -1.95 16.73 11.13
C GLN A 172 -3.46 16.51 11.22
N PHE A 173 -3.87 15.70 12.18
CA PHE A 173 -5.26 15.58 12.56
C PHE A 173 -5.72 16.86 13.25
N SER A 174 -7.02 17.15 13.21
CA SER A 174 -7.58 18.24 14.02
C SER A 174 -7.51 17.89 15.51
N LEU A 175 -7.41 18.88 16.37
CA LEU A 175 -7.43 18.66 17.82
C LEU A 175 -8.80 18.25 18.34
N GLU A 176 -9.84 18.33 17.52
CA GLU A 176 -11.24 17.99 17.84
C GLU A 176 -11.60 16.55 17.41
N THR A 177 -10.61 15.84 16.81
CA THR A 177 -10.77 14.45 16.36
C THR A 177 -10.09 13.50 17.39
#